data_f8c31b2617fcb2ed950434808917699b
#
_entry.id   f8c31b2617fcb2ed950434808917699b
#
_cell.length_a   1.000
_cell.length_b   1.000
_cell.length_c   1.000
_cell.angle_alpha   90.00
_cell.angle_beta   90.00
_cell.angle_gamma   90.00
#
_symmetry.space_group_name_H-M   'P 1'
#
loop_
_entity.id
_entity.type
_entity.pdbx_description
1 polymer ?
#
loop_
_entity_poly.entity_id
_entity_poly.type
_entity_poly.pdbx_seq_one_letter_code
_entity_poly.pdbx_strand_id
1 'polypeptide(L)'
;LTLEELKENFTDRKDIVKAILEHERRCFEEIFNEYNFEGWNAIDIMLIVSDEINNRFFNVSPSFTIMLSKAFPDIFEEHMQMRSDFIYEKIKINIEKGMEQGMYKKDISSEMIARMYIAKLNDIHNPDIYPPEGFTFATIFNNLIDGVIKNITNEEGRRYYKQRKQLYSILNFR
;
A
#
# COMPACT_ATOMS: atom_id res chain seq x y z
N LEU A 1 -4.99 -24.91 9.44
CA LEU A 1 -5.14 -24.83 10.89
C LEU A 1 -6.42 -25.56 11.30
N THR A 2 -6.31 -26.47 12.25
CA THR A 2 -7.47 -27.15 12.86
C THR A 2 -8.07 -26.29 13.98
N LEU A 3 -9.29 -26.62 14.41
CA LEU A 3 -9.94 -25.91 15.54
C LEU A 3 -9.18 -26.14 16.86
N GLU A 4 -8.51 -27.28 17.01
CA GLU A 4 -7.70 -27.61 18.18
C GLU A 4 -6.43 -26.75 18.21
N GLU A 5 -5.69 -26.66 17.10
CA GLU A 5 -4.52 -25.78 16.98
C GLU A 5 -4.86 -24.30 17.24
N LEU A 6 -6.04 -23.84 16.82
CA LEU A 6 -6.49 -22.47 17.11
C LEU A 6 -6.73 -22.27 18.63
N LYS A 7 -7.35 -23.26 19.31
CA LYS A 7 -7.62 -23.17 20.75
C LYS A 7 -6.36 -23.29 21.61
N GLU A 8 -5.34 -23.98 21.12
CA GLU A 8 -4.05 -24.11 21.83
C GLU A 8 -3.21 -22.83 21.74
N ASN A 9 -3.35 -22.06 20.66
CA ASN A 9 -2.51 -20.89 20.38
C ASN A 9 -3.20 -19.56 20.69
N PHE A 10 -4.53 -19.51 20.81
CA PHE A 10 -5.30 -18.28 21.01
C PHE A 10 -6.30 -18.45 22.15
N THR A 11 -6.40 -17.44 22.99
CA THR A 11 -7.31 -17.44 24.15
C THR A 11 -8.75 -17.15 23.73
N ASP A 12 -8.94 -16.27 22.76
CA ASP A 12 -10.26 -15.88 22.26
C ASP A 12 -10.22 -15.40 20.79
N ARG A 13 -11.37 -14.99 20.27
CA ARG A 13 -11.50 -14.49 18.91
C ARG A 13 -10.76 -13.18 18.69
N LYS A 14 -10.61 -12.34 19.73
CA LYS A 14 -9.89 -11.07 19.62
C LYS A 14 -8.40 -11.32 19.41
N ASP A 15 -7.83 -12.31 20.08
CA ASP A 15 -6.42 -12.71 19.89
C ASP A 15 -6.16 -13.17 18.46
N ILE A 16 -7.08 -13.96 17.89
CA ILE A 16 -6.98 -14.40 16.49
C ILE A 16 -7.01 -13.19 15.54
N VAL A 17 -7.94 -12.26 15.75
CA VAL A 17 -8.05 -11.06 14.91
C VAL A 17 -6.80 -10.19 15.01
N LYS A 18 -6.29 -9.96 16.22
CA LYS A 18 -5.04 -9.23 16.43
C LYS A 18 -3.87 -9.88 15.68
N ALA A 19 -3.73 -11.21 15.79
CA ALA A 19 -2.66 -11.94 15.13
C ALA A 19 -2.76 -11.85 13.59
N ILE A 20 -3.96 -11.90 13.02
CA ILE A 20 -4.19 -11.74 11.57
C ILE A 20 -3.78 -10.33 11.12
N LEU A 21 -4.23 -9.29 11.82
CA LEU A 21 -3.93 -7.91 11.47
C LEU A 21 -2.45 -7.57 11.69
N GLU A 22 -1.82 -8.14 12.71
CA GLU A 22 -0.38 -8.02 12.93
C GLU A 22 0.42 -8.75 11.84
N HIS A 23 -0.03 -9.92 11.39
CA HIS A 23 0.58 -10.61 10.26
C HIS A 23 0.49 -9.77 8.98
N GLU A 24 -0.67 -9.18 8.68
CA GLU A 24 -0.84 -8.27 7.54
C GLU A 24 0.17 -7.11 7.63
N ARG A 25 0.30 -6.46 8.78
CA ARG A 25 1.26 -5.37 8.98
C ARG A 25 2.69 -5.82 8.75
N ARG A 26 3.09 -6.97 9.29
CA ARG A 26 4.43 -7.53 9.06
C ARG A 26 4.70 -7.79 7.59
N CYS A 27 3.75 -8.28 6.83
CA CYS A 27 3.89 -8.47 5.39
C CYS A 27 4.18 -7.15 4.64
N PHE A 28 3.62 -6.02 5.10
CA PHE A 28 3.97 -4.70 4.56
C PHE A 28 5.40 -4.29 4.94
N GLU A 29 5.80 -4.48 6.19
CA GLU A 29 7.13 -4.14 6.69
C GLU A 29 8.21 -4.98 6.00
N GLU A 30 7.95 -6.26 5.75
CA GLU A 30 8.83 -7.20 5.06
C GLU A 30 9.20 -6.74 3.65
N ILE A 31 8.28 -6.09 2.90
CA ILE A 31 8.59 -5.53 1.58
C ILE A 31 9.79 -4.56 1.67
N PHE A 32 9.83 -3.72 2.72
CA PHE A 32 10.91 -2.76 2.91
C PHE A 32 12.19 -3.37 3.49
N ASN A 33 12.10 -4.53 4.14
CA ASN A 33 13.24 -5.26 4.69
C ASN A 33 13.90 -6.19 3.64
N GLU A 34 13.12 -6.74 2.72
CA GLU A 34 13.60 -7.63 1.65
C GLU A 34 14.40 -6.88 0.58
N TYR A 35 14.06 -5.61 0.34
CA TYR A 35 14.72 -4.77 -0.66
C TYR A 35 15.64 -3.75 0.01
N ASN A 36 16.91 -3.76 -0.35
CA ASN A 36 17.81 -2.64 -0.02
C ASN A 36 17.59 -1.50 -1.02
N PHE A 37 16.74 -0.54 -0.66
CA PHE A 37 16.42 0.62 -1.50
C PHE A 37 17.47 1.74 -1.47
N GLU A 38 18.63 1.52 -0.85
CA GLU A 38 19.75 2.46 -0.91
C GLU A 38 20.21 2.66 -2.36
N GLY A 39 20.35 3.89 -2.80
CA GLY A 39 20.75 4.21 -4.18
C GLY A 39 19.67 4.02 -5.26
N TRP A 40 18.53 3.43 -4.96
CA TRP A 40 17.46 3.25 -5.94
C TRP A 40 16.77 4.57 -6.29
N ASN A 41 16.26 4.65 -7.54
CA ASN A 41 15.41 5.76 -7.96
C ASN A 41 14.05 5.70 -7.22
N ALA A 42 13.58 6.86 -6.76
CA ALA A 42 12.32 6.94 -6.00
C ALA A 42 11.10 6.40 -6.78
N ILE A 43 11.09 6.56 -8.11
CA ILE A 43 10.02 6.03 -8.97
C ILE A 43 10.08 4.50 -9.02
N ASP A 44 11.28 3.91 -9.10
CA ASP A 44 11.44 2.45 -9.09
C ASP A 44 11.00 1.84 -7.76
N ILE A 45 11.29 2.50 -6.64
CA ILE A 45 10.82 2.09 -5.31
C ILE A 45 9.28 2.06 -5.30
N MET A 46 8.61 3.11 -5.76
CA MET A 46 7.15 3.13 -5.81
C MET A 46 6.57 2.02 -6.70
N LEU A 47 7.19 1.74 -7.85
CA LEU A 47 6.74 0.70 -8.77
C LEU A 47 6.89 -0.69 -8.15
N ILE A 48 8.05 -1.01 -7.57
CA ILE A 48 8.30 -2.32 -6.95
C ILE A 48 7.42 -2.52 -5.71
N VAL A 49 7.36 -1.55 -4.82
CA VAL A 49 6.50 -1.65 -3.63
C VAL A 49 5.04 -1.83 -4.02
N SER A 50 4.55 -1.14 -5.06
CA SER A 50 3.18 -1.30 -5.51
C SER A 50 2.91 -2.67 -6.13
N ASP A 51 3.88 -3.24 -6.86
CA ASP A 51 3.78 -4.58 -7.42
C ASP A 51 3.77 -5.64 -6.31
N GLU A 52 4.65 -5.55 -5.33
CA GLU A 52 4.67 -6.43 -4.15
C GLU A 52 3.37 -6.37 -3.35
N ILE A 53 2.80 -5.17 -3.14
CA ILE A 53 1.51 -5.01 -2.48
C ILE A 53 0.41 -5.71 -3.29
N ASN A 54 0.35 -5.52 -4.60
CA ASN A 54 -0.63 -6.21 -5.44
C ASN A 54 -0.48 -7.72 -5.34
N ASN A 55 0.75 -8.26 -5.37
CA ASN A 55 1.01 -9.69 -5.33
C ASN A 55 0.66 -10.31 -3.96
N ARG A 56 0.94 -9.63 -2.87
CA ARG A 56 0.70 -10.15 -1.51
C ARG A 56 -0.73 -9.99 -1.03
N PHE A 57 -1.42 -8.94 -1.48
CA PHE A 57 -2.74 -8.55 -0.95
C PHE A 57 -3.89 -8.68 -1.96
N PHE A 58 -3.67 -9.28 -3.14
CA PHE A 58 -4.72 -9.39 -4.17
C PHE A 58 -5.94 -10.21 -3.72
N ASN A 59 -5.78 -11.12 -2.76
CA ASN A 59 -6.85 -11.99 -2.23
C ASN A 59 -7.58 -11.42 -1.02
N VAL A 60 -7.20 -10.23 -0.51
CA VAL A 60 -7.89 -9.64 0.63
C VAL A 60 -9.27 -9.16 0.20
N SER A 61 -10.30 -9.85 0.72
CA SER A 61 -11.68 -9.53 0.38
C SER A 61 -12.11 -8.23 1.09
N PRO A 62 -12.69 -7.24 0.37
CA PRO A 62 -13.30 -6.07 0.99
C PRO A 62 -14.35 -6.44 2.05
N SER A 63 -15.11 -7.51 1.83
CA SER A 63 -16.10 -8.00 2.78
C SER A 63 -15.49 -8.41 4.12
N PHE A 64 -14.28 -8.99 4.09
CA PHE A 64 -13.56 -9.37 5.31
C PHE A 64 -13.16 -8.14 6.12
N THR A 65 -12.61 -7.12 5.46
CA THR A 65 -12.25 -5.84 6.09
C THR A 65 -13.47 -5.16 6.74
N ILE A 66 -14.60 -5.11 6.03
CA ILE A 66 -15.86 -4.55 6.55
C ILE A 66 -16.38 -5.37 7.74
N MET A 67 -16.30 -6.70 7.67
CA MET A 67 -16.70 -7.56 8.78
C MET A 67 -15.85 -7.31 10.03
N LEU A 68 -14.53 -7.21 9.89
CA LEU A 68 -13.63 -6.93 11.00
C LEU A 68 -13.88 -5.56 11.61
N SER A 69 -14.08 -4.52 10.81
CA SER A 69 -14.35 -3.17 11.31
C SER A 69 -15.65 -3.09 12.12
N LYS A 70 -16.65 -3.90 11.78
CA LYS A 70 -17.93 -3.95 12.51
C LYS A 70 -17.86 -4.83 13.76
N ALA A 71 -17.18 -5.98 13.69
CA ALA A 71 -17.13 -6.94 14.77
C ALA A 71 -16.09 -6.59 15.85
N PHE A 72 -15.01 -5.92 15.48
CA PHE A 72 -13.88 -5.58 16.34
C PHE A 72 -13.38 -4.14 16.07
N PRO A 73 -14.23 -3.12 16.25
CA PRO A 73 -13.92 -1.73 15.83
C PRO A 73 -12.64 -1.21 16.47
N ASP A 74 -12.44 -1.38 17.77
CA ASP A 74 -11.27 -0.85 18.49
C ASP A 74 -9.95 -1.46 17.96
N ILE A 75 -9.93 -2.78 17.74
CA ILE A 75 -8.74 -3.50 17.24
C ILE A 75 -8.47 -3.09 15.79
N PHE A 76 -9.52 -2.94 15.00
CA PHE A 76 -9.40 -2.54 13.61
C PHE A 76 -8.93 -1.09 13.46
N GLU A 77 -9.43 -0.17 14.29
CA GLU A 77 -9.00 1.24 14.30
C GLU A 77 -7.52 1.38 14.68
N GLU A 78 -7.08 0.68 15.73
CA GLU A 78 -5.67 0.64 16.13
C GLU A 78 -4.77 0.13 15.00
N HIS A 79 -5.17 -0.97 14.34
CA HIS A 79 -4.45 -1.51 13.19
C HIS A 79 -4.37 -0.51 12.03
N MET A 80 -5.49 0.14 11.68
CA MET A 80 -5.54 1.12 10.60
C MET A 80 -4.69 2.35 10.88
N GLN A 81 -4.61 2.78 12.14
CA GLN A 81 -3.74 3.87 12.55
C GLN A 81 -2.26 3.49 12.37
N MET A 82 -1.83 2.35 12.93
CA MET A 82 -0.44 1.88 12.83
C MET A 82 -0.02 1.69 11.36
N ARG A 83 -0.90 1.10 10.54
CA ARG A 83 -0.68 0.93 9.09
C ARG A 83 -0.53 2.28 8.39
N SER A 84 -1.42 3.22 8.69
CA SER A 84 -1.41 4.56 8.10
C SER A 84 -0.13 5.33 8.46
N ASP A 85 0.31 5.26 9.71
CA ASP A 85 1.53 5.91 10.17
C ASP A 85 2.77 5.34 9.46
N PHE A 86 2.86 4.02 9.35
CA PHE A 86 3.95 3.37 8.62
C PHE A 86 3.99 3.78 7.15
N ILE A 87 2.86 3.71 6.46
CA ILE A 87 2.78 4.07 5.03
C ILE A 87 3.06 5.56 4.83
N TYR A 88 2.55 6.43 5.72
CA TYR A 88 2.82 7.87 5.70
C TYR A 88 4.33 8.16 5.68
N GLU A 89 5.07 7.58 6.63
CA GLU A 89 6.51 7.76 6.70
C GLU A 89 7.23 7.26 5.44
N LYS A 90 6.86 6.08 4.91
CA LYS A 90 7.48 5.53 3.69
C LYS A 90 7.21 6.39 2.46
N ILE A 91 5.99 6.90 2.29
CA ILE A 91 5.64 7.79 1.19
C ILE A 91 6.36 9.13 1.30
N LYS A 92 6.41 9.72 2.50
CA LYS A 92 7.12 10.98 2.74
C LYS A 92 8.60 10.86 2.38
N ILE A 93 9.29 9.83 2.89
CA ILE A 93 10.70 9.54 2.58
C ILE A 93 10.90 9.38 1.06
N ASN A 94 10.02 8.65 0.38
CA ASN A 94 10.12 8.47 -1.06
C ASN A 94 9.97 9.78 -1.83
N ILE A 95 9.04 10.64 -1.42
CA ILE A 95 8.83 11.94 -2.08
C ILE A 95 10.06 12.84 -1.89
N GLU A 96 10.61 12.92 -0.68
CA GLU A 96 11.81 13.69 -0.39
C GLU A 96 13.01 13.17 -1.19
N LYS A 97 13.21 11.86 -1.24
CA LYS A 97 14.24 11.22 -2.07
C LYS A 97 14.08 11.55 -3.57
N GLY A 98 12.85 11.51 -4.09
CA GLY A 98 12.58 11.84 -5.49
C GLY A 98 12.80 13.31 -5.83
N MET A 99 12.58 14.22 -4.87
CA MET A 99 12.94 15.65 -5.00
C MET A 99 14.46 15.83 -5.05
N GLU A 100 15.21 15.18 -4.18
CA GLU A 100 16.68 15.21 -4.13
C GLU A 100 17.28 14.65 -5.41
N GLN A 101 16.71 13.57 -5.95
CA GLN A 101 17.12 12.96 -7.22
C GLN A 101 16.71 13.76 -8.47
N GLY A 102 15.95 14.86 -8.31
CA GLY A 102 15.47 15.67 -9.43
C GLY A 102 14.38 15.00 -10.28
N MET A 103 13.73 13.95 -9.77
CA MET A 103 12.63 13.26 -10.45
C MET A 103 11.27 13.88 -10.14
N TYR A 104 11.11 14.44 -8.92
CA TYR A 104 9.86 15.05 -8.48
C TYR A 104 9.95 16.57 -8.46
N LYS A 105 8.79 17.21 -8.52
CA LYS A 105 8.65 18.67 -8.43
C LYS A 105 9.14 19.14 -7.06
N LYS A 106 9.86 20.25 -7.00
CA LYS A 106 10.43 20.82 -5.76
C LYS A 106 9.45 21.71 -4.98
N ASP A 107 8.36 22.12 -5.60
CA ASP A 107 7.35 23.02 -5.06
C ASP A 107 6.14 22.32 -4.45
N ILE A 108 6.23 21.00 -4.23
CA ILE A 108 5.19 20.20 -3.57
C ILE A 108 5.55 19.94 -2.10
N SER A 109 4.54 19.79 -1.25
CA SER A 109 4.71 19.37 0.14
C SER A 109 4.68 17.84 0.24
N SER A 110 5.78 17.22 0.69
CA SER A 110 5.87 15.77 0.94
C SER A 110 4.82 15.32 1.95
N GLU A 111 4.61 16.12 3.00
CA GLU A 111 3.58 15.87 4.02
C GLU A 111 2.17 15.88 3.43
N MET A 112 1.83 16.91 2.65
CA MET A 112 0.49 17.01 2.06
C MET A 112 0.21 15.83 1.12
N ILE A 113 1.16 15.48 0.26
CA ILE A 113 1.01 14.36 -0.68
C ILE A 113 0.86 13.03 0.09
N ALA A 114 1.66 12.79 1.13
CA ALA A 114 1.54 11.59 1.96
C ALA A 114 0.17 11.49 2.63
N ARG A 115 -0.35 12.57 3.20
CA ARG A 115 -1.70 12.59 3.80
C ARG A 115 -2.81 12.35 2.77
N MET A 116 -2.72 12.96 1.59
CA MET A 116 -3.68 12.73 0.50
C MET A 116 -3.63 11.28 -0.01
N TYR A 117 -2.43 10.69 -0.05
CA TYR A 117 -2.26 9.28 -0.41
C TYR A 117 -2.97 8.36 0.59
N ILE A 118 -2.73 8.57 1.89
CA ILE A 118 -3.37 7.78 2.96
C ILE A 118 -4.90 7.92 2.93
N ALA A 119 -5.42 9.13 2.78
CA ALA A 119 -6.86 9.35 2.70
C ALA A 119 -7.49 8.52 1.57
N LYS A 120 -6.88 8.54 0.37
CA LYS A 120 -7.38 7.74 -0.76
C LYS A 120 -7.16 6.24 -0.56
N LEU A 121 -6.05 5.83 0.07
CA LEU A 121 -5.78 4.43 0.34
C LEU A 121 -6.80 3.83 1.32
N ASN A 122 -7.23 4.59 2.32
CA ASN A 122 -8.25 4.15 3.27
C ASN A 122 -9.62 3.97 2.62
N ASP A 123 -9.92 4.73 1.57
CA ASP A 123 -11.18 4.62 0.81
C ASP A 123 -11.23 3.44 -0.16
N ILE A 124 -10.11 2.78 -0.47
CA ILE A 124 -10.05 1.69 -1.48
C ILE A 124 -11.03 0.55 -1.15
N HIS A 125 -11.24 0.26 0.12
CA HIS A 125 -12.14 -0.80 0.57
C HIS A 125 -13.57 -0.30 0.87
N ASN A 126 -13.87 0.96 0.60
CA ASN A 126 -15.20 1.51 0.83
C ASN A 126 -16.13 1.16 -0.35
N PRO A 127 -17.12 0.27 -0.16
CA PRO A 127 -18.02 -0.17 -1.23
C PRO A 127 -18.95 0.92 -1.74
N ASP A 128 -19.20 1.97 -0.94
CA ASP A 128 -20.03 3.12 -1.34
C ASP A 128 -19.28 4.00 -2.35
N ILE A 129 -17.93 3.98 -2.32
CA ILE A 129 -17.08 4.73 -3.25
C ILE A 129 -16.68 3.84 -4.43
N TYR A 130 -16.31 2.59 -4.16
CA TYR A 130 -15.84 1.61 -5.15
C TYR A 130 -16.66 0.32 -5.05
N PRO A 131 -17.82 0.24 -5.73
CA PRO A 131 -18.63 -0.97 -5.75
C PRO A 131 -17.85 -2.17 -6.28
N PRO A 132 -17.83 -3.32 -5.56
CA PRO A 132 -16.98 -4.48 -5.88
C PRO A 132 -17.33 -5.15 -7.22
N GLU A 133 -18.54 -4.92 -7.74
CA GLU A 133 -18.97 -5.44 -9.06
C GLU A 133 -18.24 -4.76 -10.22
N GLY A 134 -17.73 -3.53 -10.01
CA GLY A 134 -17.07 -2.73 -11.05
C GLY A 134 -15.57 -2.50 -10.82
N PHE A 135 -15.08 -2.74 -9.61
CA PHE A 135 -13.72 -2.37 -9.22
C PHE A 135 -13.03 -3.46 -8.42
N THR A 136 -11.83 -3.86 -8.85
CA THR A 136 -10.94 -4.72 -8.07
C THR A 136 -9.94 -3.88 -7.27
N PHE A 137 -9.44 -4.41 -6.17
CA PHE A 137 -8.36 -3.76 -5.40
C PHE A 137 -7.19 -3.35 -6.30
N ALA A 138 -6.69 -4.27 -7.11
CA ALA A 138 -5.56 -4.02 -8.00
C ALA A 138 -5.84 -2.88 -8.99
N THR A 139 -7.06 -2.80 -9.55
CA THR A 139 -7.43 -1.74 -10.48
C THR A 139 -7.43 -0.37 -9.78
N ILE A 140 -8.02 -0.26 -8.60
CA ILE A 140 -8.10 0.99 -7.86
C ILE A 140 -6.69 1.41 -7.40
N PHE A 141 -5.97 0.47 -6.80
CA PHE A 141 -4.64 0.70 -6.26
C PHE A 141 -3.64 1.12 -7.35
N ASN A 142 -3.61 0.44 -8.50
CA ASN A 142 -2.76 0.80 -9.62
C ASN A 142 -3.09 2.19 -10.17
N ASN A 143 -4.37 2.57 -10.24
CA ASN A 143 -4.77 3.92 -10.65
C ASN A 143 -4.37 4.97 -9.61
N LEU A 144 -4.44 4.66 -8.32
CA LEU A 144 -3.98 5.55 -7.26
C LEU A 144 -2.47 5.83 -7.41
N ILE A 145 -1.64 4.79 -7.53
CA ILE A 145 -0.19 4.90 -7.71
C ILE A 145 0.16 5.68 -8.98
N ASP A 146 -0.44 5.31 -10.11
CA ASP A 146 -0.22 5.99 -11.41
C ASP A 146 -0.57 7.48 -11.32
N GLY A 147 -1.70 7.81 -10.70
CA GLY A 147 -2.14 9.18 -10.48
C GLY A 147 -1.20 9.97 -9.58
N VAL A 148 -0.72 9.38 -8.50
CA VAL A 148 0.24 10.02 -7.58
C VAL A 148 1.56 10.29 -8.31
N ILE A 149 2.17 9.29 -8.96
CA ILE A 149 3.44 9.45 -9.67
C ILE A 149 3.34 10.54 -10.74
N LYS A 150 2.28 10.51 -11.56
CA LYS A 150 2.07 11.53 -12.60
C LYS A 150 1.91 12.95 -12.04
N ASN A 151 1.30 13.08 -10.88
CA ASN A 151 1.07 14.37 -10.24
C ASN A 151 2.32 14.97 -9.60
N ILE A 152 3.16 14.14 -8.97
CA ILE A 152 4.36 14.61 -8.26
C ILE A 152 5.59 14.74 -9.15
N THR A 153 5.67 14.01 -10.29
CA THR A 153 6.83 14.02 -11.18
C THR A 153 6.95 15.33 -11.96
N ASN A 154 8.19 15.78 -12.15
CA ASN A 154 8.55 16.79 -13.15
C ASN A 154 8.67 16.16 -14.56
N GLU A 155 9.19 16.89 -15.54
CA GLU A 155 9.29 16.39 -16.91
C GLU A 155 10.25 15.20 -17.07
N GLU A 156 11.38 15.23 -16.38
CA GLU A 156 12.37 14.15 -16.37
C GLU A 156 11.81 12.89 -15.70
N GLY A 157 11.21 13.05 -14.53
CA GLY A 157 10.55 11.95 -13.81
C GLY A 157 9.41 11.33 -14.62
N ARG A 158 8.62 12.13 -15.37
CA ARG A 158 7.57 11.60 -16.26
C ARG A 158 8.14 10.74 -17.38
N ARG A 159 9.25 11.19 -18.02
CA ARG A 159 9.95 10.41 -19.04
C ARG A 159 10.45 9.09 -18.47
N TYR A 160 11.13 9.14 -17.33
CA TYR A 160 11.64 7.97 -16.64
C TYR A 160 10.52 6.99 -16.27
N TYR A 161 9.46 7.48 -15.64
CA TYR A 161 8.30 6.66 -15.28
C TYR A 161 7.68 5.94 -16.48
N LYS A 162 7.49 6.66 -17.61
CA LYS A 162 6.94 6.07 -18.84
C LYS A 162 7.82 4.92 -19.37
N GLN A 163 9.13 5.11 -19.39
CA GLN A 163 10.08 4.07 -19.81
C GLN A 163 10.04 2.85 -18.88
N ARG A 164 10.06 3.08 -17.57
CA ARG A 164 10.01 2.00 -16.59
C ARG A 164 8.71 1.23 -16.66
N LYS A 165 7.58 1.90 -16.75
CA LYS A 165 6.26 1.25 -16.88
C LYS A 165 6.17 0.35 -18.12
N GLN A 166 6.75 0.75 -19.24
CA GLN A 166 6.84 -0.10 -20.43
C GLN A 166 7.69 -1.35 -20.19
N LEU A 167 8.83 -1.22 -19.52
CA LEU A 167 9.68 -2.36 -19.18
C LEU A 167 8.96 -3.35 -18.23
N TYR A 168 8.30 -2.85 -17.19
CA TYR A 168 7.51 -3.68 -16.27
C TYR A 168 6.40 -4.44 -17.00
N SER A 169 5.70 -3.79 -17.94
CA SER A 169 4.64 -4.47 -18.71
C SER A 169 5.19 -5.60 -19.60
N ILE A 170 6.41 -5.49 -20.08
CA ILE A 170 7.06 -6.54 -20.89
C ILE A 170 7.57 -7.70 -20.00
N LEU A 171 8.09 -7.40 -18.81
CA LEU A 171 8.64 -8.41 -17.90
C LEU A 171 7.54 -9.23 -17.19
N ASN A 172 6.38 -8.64 -16.95
CA ASN A 172 5.21 -9.30 -16.32
C ASN A 172 4.32 -10.05 -17.33
N PHE A 173 4.73 -10.18 -18.58
CA PHE A 173 4.10 -11.06 -19.59
C PHE A 173 4.58 -12.53 -19.48
N ARG A 174 4.86 -12.99 -18.24
CA ARG A 174 5.15 -14.41 -17.99
C ARG A 174 4.06 -15.09 -17.20
#